data_15a5fd16ed9b213be3bbe18269980bbf
#
_entry.id   15a5fd16ed9b213be3bbe18269980bbf
#
_cell.length_a   1.000
_cell.length_b   1.000
_cell.length_c   1.000
_cell.angle_alpha   90.00
_cell.angle_beta   90.00
_cell.angle_gamma   90.00
#
_symmetry.space_group_name_H-M   'P 1'
#
loop_
_entity.id
_entity.type
_entity.pdbx_description
1 polymer ?
#
loop_
_entity_poly.entity_id
_entity_poly.type
_entity_poly.pdbx_seq_one_letter_code
_entity_poly.pdbx_strand_id
1 'polypeptide(L)'
;GPYYRAGRTIVVKENSPINSVDQLKDVTVGVTLGDAHDKWARARGNLKVRTYKGLPEMLVDLDAGRIDALVMDSVPVLVAVKQTGQKVRIITPPAGEGSIEDMGIALRKNNPELKAKIETALADMLADGTYEKISMQWIGNDIR
;
A
#
# COMPACT_ATOMS: atom_id res chain seq x y z
N GLY A 1 -12.28 -0.28 -16.61
CA GLY A 1 -11.13 0.43 -16.08
C GLY A 1 -10.80 0.00 -14.66
N PRO A 2 -9.76 0.55 -14.07
CA PRO A 2 -9.45 0.33 -12.65
C PRO A 2 -10.55 0.94 -11.78
N TYR A 3 -10.78 0.36 -10.59
CA TYR A 3 -11.70 0.95 -9.64
C TYR A 3 -10.99 1.63 -8.45
N TYR A 4 -9.71 1.35 -8.25
CA TYR A 4 -8.80 2.14 -7.41
C TYR A 4 -7.36 1.92 -7.84
N ARG A 5 -6.48 2.75 -7.28
CA ARG A 5 -5.04 2.64 -7.47
C ARG A 5 -4.35 2.38 -6.14
N ALA A 6 -3.46 1.43 -6.15
CA ALA A 6 -2.64 1.08 -5.00
C ALA A 6 -1.28 0.58 -5.46
N GLY A 7 -0.34 0.55 -4.55
CA GLY A 7 0.98 0.05 -4.87
C GLY A 7 1.86 -0.10 -3.65
N ARG A 8 3.10 -0.47 -3.88
CA ARG A 8 4.11 -0.59 -2.84
C ARG A 8 4.35 0.75 -2.16
N THR A 9 4.37 0.73 -0.86
CA THR A 9 4.80 1.86 -0.04
C THR A 9 5.87 1.42 0.95
N ILE A 10 6.77 2.33 1.25
CA ILE A 10 7.71 2.20 2.35
C ILE A 10 7.18 3.06 3.50
N VAL A 11 7.06 2.47 4.67
CA VAL A 11 6.57 3.16 5.86
C VAL A 11 7.71 3.25 6.86
N VAL A 12 7.95 4.46 7.34
CA VAL A 12 8.98 4.76 8.33
C VAL A 12 8.35 5.55 9.49
N LYS A 13 9.02 5.58 10.63
CA LYS A 13 8.61 6.46 11.74
C LYS A 13 8.64 7.92 11.28
N GLU A 14 7.79 8.77 11.87
CA GLU A 14 7.69 10.19 11.52
C GLU A 14 9.03 10.91 11.57
N ASN A 15 9.87 10.57 12.54
CA ASN A 15 11.20 11.18 12.75
C ASN A 15 12.36 10.41 12.11
N SER A 16 12.07 9.44 11.23
CA SER A 16 13.12 8.67 10.53
C SER A 16 13.95 9.57 9.62
N PRO A 17 15.26 9.33 9.52
CA PRO A 17 16.12 10.02 8.56
C PRO A 17 15.94 9.54 7.11
N ILE A 18 15.21 8.43 6.90
CA ILE A 18 14.96 7.84 5.58
C ILE A 18 13.86 8.65 4.90
N ASN A 19 14.17 9.26 3.73
CA ASN A 19 13.24 10.09 2.96
C ASN A 19 12.98 9.59 1.54
N SER A 20 13.76 8.60 1.08
CA SER A 20 13.63 8.03 -0.25
C SER A 20 14.01 6.57 -0.27
N VAL A 21 13.63 5.86 -1.35
CA VAL A 21 13.99 4.45 -1.58
C VAL A 21 15.49 4.25 -1.67
N ASP A 22 16.21 5.22 -2.23
CA ASP A 22 17.68 5.14 -2.37
C ASP A 22 18.41 5.15 -1.03
N GLN A 23 17.79 5.70 0.00
CA GLN A 23 18.32 5.69 1.37
C GLN A 23 18.07 4.39 2.12
N LEU A 24 17.31 3.45 1.55
CA LEU A 24 17.15 2.09 2.07
C LEU A 24 18.41 1.28 1.78
N LYS A 25 19.41 1.46 2.62
CA LYS A 25 20.70 0.77 2.53
C LYS A 25 21.20 0.40 3.92
N ASP A 26 21.56 -0.86 4.10
CA ASP A 26 22.06 -1.42 5.36
C ASP A 26 21.09 -1.27 6.55
N VAL A 27 19.79 -1.09 6.26
CA VAL A 27 18.72 -0.96 7.24
C VAL A 27 17.88 -2.23 7.33
N THR A 28 17.16 -2.39 8.43
CA THR A 28 16.25 -3.52 8.64
C THR A 28 14.85 -3.18 8.13
N VAL A 29 14.34 -3.98 7.20
CA VAL A 29 13.05 -3.80 6.55
C VAL A 29 12.12 -4.96 6.87
N GLY A 30 10.92 -4.65 7.37
CA GLY A 30 9.85 -5.61 7.59
C GLY A 30 9.01 -5.83 6.33
N VAL A 31 8.70 -7.09 6.03
CA VAL A 31 7.84 -7.51 4.91
C VAL A 31 6.99 -8.71 5.31
N THR A 32 5.89 -8.94 4.60
CA THR A 32 5.12 -10.17 4.76
C THR A 32 5.83 -11.34 4.08
N LEU A 33 5.98 -12.43 4.79
CA LEU A 33 6.70 -13.61 4.31
C LEU A 33 6.18 -14.11 2.96
N GLY A 34 7.05 -14.16 1.97
CA GLY A 34 6.81 -14.78 0.66
C GLY A 34 5.99 -13.95 -0.32
N ASP A 35 5.56 -12.74 0.05
CA ASP A 35 4.83 -11.86 -0.86
C ASP A 35 5.72 -11.15 -1.88
N ALA A 36 5.14 -10.29 -2.69
CA ALA A 36 5.88 -9.51 -3.71
C ALA A 36 6.86 -8.50 -3.08
N HIS A 37 6.57 -8.01 -1.89
CA HIS A 37 7.44 -7.05 -1.18
C HIS A 37 8.65 -7.75 -0.56
N ASP A 38 8.51 -8.97 -0.07
CA ASP A 38 9.62 -9.83 0.40
C ASP A 38 10.60 -10.08 -0.76
N LYS A 39 10.10 -10.50 -1.91
CA LYS A 39 10.91 -10.71 -3.12
C LYS A 39 11.63 -9.43 -3.56
N TRP A 40 10.93 -8.32 -3.58
CA TRP A 40 11.50 -7.02 -3.94
C TRP A 40 12.62 -6.60 -2.98
N ALA A 41 12.39 -6.70 -1.68
CA ALA A 41 13.37 -6.32 -0.67
C ALA A 41 14.64 -7.17 -0.74
N ARG A 42 14.49 -8.48 -0.94
CA ARG A 42 15.64 -9.41 -1.10
C ARG A 42 16.40 -9.15 -2.39
N ALA A 43 15.71 -8.81 -3.48
CA ALA A 43 16.35 -8.53 -4.77
C ALA A 43 17.26 -7.28 -4.73
N ARG A 44 17.04 -6.35 -3.79
CA ARG A 44 17.93 -5.20 -3.61
C ARG A 44 19.31 -5.58 -3.08
N GLY A 45 19.45 -6.68 -2.36
CA GLY A 45 20.72 -7.23 -1.90
C GLY A 45 21.43 -6.45 -0.77
N ASN A 46 20.94 -5.27 -0.42
CA ASN A 46 21.54 -4.36 0.56
C ASN A 46 20.65 -4.07 1.77
N LEU A 47 19.62 -4.89 1.99
CA LEU A 47 18.69 -4.76 3.10
C LEU A 47 18.78 -5.97 4.05
N LYS A 48 18.59 -5.71 5.34
CA LYS A 48 18.32 -6.77 6.32
C LYS A 48 16.82 -7.01 6.35
N VAL A 49 16.36 -8.11 5.74
CA VAL A 49 14.94 -8.42 5.59
C VAL A 49 14.45 -9.21 6.79
N ARG A 50 13.42 -8.71 7.46
CA ARG A 50 12.71 -9.39 8.54
C ARG A 50 11.27 -9.68 8.09
N THR A 51 10.86 -10.93 8.20
CA THR A 51 9.55 -11.37 7.73
C THR A 51 8.54 -11.48 8.86
N TYR A 52 7.27 -11.20 8.54
CA TYR A 52 6.14 -11.18 9.46
C TYR A 52 4.94 -11.91 8.83
N LYS A 53 3.97 -12.24 9.67
CA LYS A 53 2.68 -12.79 9.19
C LYS A 53 1.79 -11.70 8.59
N GLY A 54 1.89 -10.46 9.05
CA GLY A 54 1.05 -9.38 8.58
C GLY A 54 1.48 -7.99 9.09
N LEU A 55 0.71 -7.00 8.70
CA LEU A 55 0.97 -5.58 9.00
C LEU A 55 0.94 -5.23 10.49
N PRO A 56 0.02 -5.76 11.34
CA PRO A 56 -0.04 -5.37 12.74
C PRO A 56 1.27 -5.56 13.49
N GLU A 57 1.93 -6.70 13.33
CA GLU A 57 3.20 -7.02 13.97
C GLU A 57 4.34 -6.14 13.42
N MET A 58 4.32 -5.82 12.13
CA MET A 58 5.29 -4.90 11.54
C MET A 58 5.16 -3.49 12.11
N LEU A 59 3.95 -2.98 12.30
CA LEU A 59 3.72 -1.67 12.90
C LEU A 59 4.19 -1.59 14.36
N VAL A 60 4.00 -2.65 15.14
CA VAL A 60 4.52 -2.74 16.51
C VAL A 60 6.04 -2.69 16.52
N ASP A 61 6.69 -3.46 15.65
CA ASP A 61 8.16 -3.50 15.59
C ASP A 61 8.77 -2.22 15.01
N LEU A 62 8.05 -1.55 14.08
CA LEU A 62 8.45 -0.23 13.59
C LEU A 62 8.42 0.81 14.71
N ASP A 63 7.35 0.86 15.49
CA ASP A 63 7.21 1.78 16.62
C ASP A 63 8.28 1.56 17.67
N ALA A 64 8.56 0.30 17.99
CA ALA A 64 9.61 -0.09 18.94
C ALA A 64 11.04 0.08 18.42
N GLY A 65 11.23 0.44 17.15
CA GLY A 65 12.56 0.59 16.55
C GLY A 65 13.29 -0.72 16.27
N ARG A 66 12.57 -1.86 16.25
CA ARG A 66 13.14 -3.17 15.89
C ARG A 66 13.32 -3.35 14.37
N ILE A 67 12.59 -2.59 13.58
CA ILE A 67 12.80 -2.39 12.15
C ILE A 67 12.86 -0.90 11.84
N ASP A 68 13.57 -0.54 10.79
CA ASP A 68 13.75 0.86 10.37
C ASP A 68 12.66 1.31 9.40
N ALA A 69 12.14 0.36 8.64
CA ALA A 69 11.06 0.56 7.69
C ALA A 69 10.23 -0.72 7.53
N LEU A 70 9.02 -0.59 7.02
CA LEU A 70 8.24 -1.72 6.50
C LEU A 70 7.81 -1.44 5.06
N VAL A 71 7.56 -2.50 4.30
CA VAL A 71 7.07 -2.41 2.92
C VAL A 71 5.78 -3.21 2.80
N MET A 72 4.75 -2.53 2.31
CA MET A 72 3.39 -3.06 2.19
C MET A 72 2.63 -2.31 1.09
N ASP A 73 1.50 -2.85 0.65
CA ASP A 73 0.58 -2.10 -0.20
C ASP A 73 0.00 -0.88 0.52
N SER A 74 -0.27 0.18 -0.22
CA SER A 74 -0.68 1.48 0.33
C SER A 74 -2.01 1.43 1.09
N VAL A 75 -3.01 0.74 0.56
CA VAL A 75 -4.36 0.74 1.15
C VAL A 75 -4.41 0.13 2.55
N PRO A 76 -3.87 -1.08 2.80
CA PRO A 76 -3.81 -1.62 4.16
C PRO A 76 -3.08 -0.71 5.16
N VAL A 77 -2.00 -0.06 4.72
CA VAL A 77 -1.24 0.89 5.55
C VAL A 77 -2.11 2.09 5.91
N LEU A 78 -2.76 2.72 4.94
CA LEU A 78 -3.61 3.90 5.16
C LEU A 78 -4.77 3.59 6.12
N VAL A 79 -5.40 2.42 5.96
CA VAL A 79 -6.47 1.96 6.86
C VAL A 79 -5.94 1.77 8.28
N ALA A 80 -4.83 1.06 8.44
CA ALA A 80 -4.24 0.78 9.75
C ALA A 80 -3.80 2.07 10.46
N VAL A 81 -3.16 2.99 9.76
CA VAL A 81 -2.73 4.28 10.30
C VAL A 81 -3.92 5.13 10.73
N LYS A 82 -4.99 5.14 9.93
CA LYS A 82 -6.23 5.85 10.30
C LYS A 82 -6.87 5.26 11.56
N GLN A 83 -6.89 3.93 11.70
CA GLN A 83 -7.49 3.25 12.84
C GLN A 83 -6.69 3.40 14.13
N THR A 84 -5.36 3.33 14.03
CA THR A 84 -4.45 3.34 15.20
C THR A 84 -3.99 4.73 15.59
N GLY A 85 -4.01 5.69 14.66
CA GLY A 85 -3.41 7.02 14.85
C GLY A 85 -1.88 7.01 14.96
N GLN A 86 -1.23 5.89 14.62
CA GLN A 86 0.23 5.77 14.67
C GLN A 86 0.90 6.79 13.77
N LYS A 87 1.89 7.50 14.29
CA LYS A 87 2.62 8.54 13.56
C LYS A 87 3.73 7.93 12.70
N VAL A 88 3.47 7.89 11.41
CA VAL A 88 4.39 7.36 10.39
C VAL A 88 4.47 8.30 9.20
N ARG A 89 5.54 8.17 8.40
CA ARG A 89 5.63 8.75 7.06
C ARG A 89 5.61 7.66 6.01
N ILE A 90 4.95 7.96 4.91
CA ILE A 90 4.83 7.07 3.75
C ILE A 90 5.75 7.60 2.65
N ILE A 91 6.61 6.73 2.14
CA ILE A 91 7.50 6.99 1.02
C ILE A 91 7.00 6.15 -0.15
N THR A 92 6.66 6.81 -1.25
CA THR A 92 6.24 6.12 -2.48
C THR A 92 7.45 5.83 -3.35
N PRO A 93 7.68 4.58 -3.76
CA PRO A 93 8.74 4.25 -4.70
C PRO A 93 8.59 4.97 -6.05
N PRO A 94 9.69 5.13 -6.81
CA PRO A 94 9.62 5.66 -8.17
C PRO A 94 8.72 4.81 -9.08
N ALA A 95 8.25 5.43 -10.15
CA ALA A 95 7.52 4.71 -11.21
C ALA A 95 8.34 3.51 -11.74
N GLY A 96 7.67 2.38 -11.94
CA GLY A 96 8.30 1.12 -12.36
C GLY A 96 8.75 0.20 -11.22
N GLU A 97 8.76 0.68 -9.97
CA GLU A 97 9.05 -0.14 -8.79
C GLU A 97 7.79 -0.59 -8.03
N GLY A 98 6.65 -0.70 -8.74
CA GLY A 98 5.37 -1.08 -8.15
C GLY A 98 4.74 0.03 -7.30
N SER A 99 5.07 1.30 -7.59
CA SER A 99 4.63 2.46 -6.82
C SER A 99 3.13 2.69 -6.85
N ILE A 100 2.54 2.57 -8.03
CA ILE A 100 1.10 2.69 -8.25
C ILE A 100 0.71 1.74 -9.38
N GLU A 101 -0.29 0.93 -9.14
CA GLU A 101 -0.86 0.00 -10.10
C GLU A 101 -2.38 0.13 -10.13
N ASP A 102 -2.95 -0.07 -11.31
CA ASP A 102 -4.39 -0.07 -11.52
C ASP A 102 -5.00 -1.38 -10.99
N MET A 103 -5.91 -1.28 -10.05
CA MET A 103 -6.64 -2.42 -9.49
C MET A 103 -7.98 -2.58 -10.18
N GLY A 104 -8.19 -3.77 -10.76
CA GLY A 104 -9.39 -4.12 -11.50
C GLY A 104 -10.28 -5.12 -10.77
N ILE A 105 -11.56 -5.12 -11.13
CA ILE A 105 -12.52 -6.13 -10.67
C ILE A 105 -12.45 -7.33 -11.61
N ALA A 106 -12.09 -8.50 -11.08
CA ALA A 106 -12.04 -9.73 -11.85
C ALA A 106 -13.44 -10.31 -12.07
N LEU A 107 -13.76 -10.59 -13.31
CA LEU A 107 -15.03 -11.18 -13.71
C LEU A 107 -14.80 -12.48 -14.47
N ARG A 108 -15.80 -13.37 -14.43
CA ARG A 108 -15.82 -14.54 -15.32
C ARG A 108 -15.81 -14.07 -16.78
N LYS A 109 -15.03 -14.74 -17.62
CA LYS A 109 -15.03 -14.48 -19.08
C LYS A 109 -16.45 -14.60 -19.66
N ASN A 110 -16.70 -13.86 -20.71
CA ASN A 110 -17.99 -13.83 -21.42
C ASN A 110 -19.19 -13.36 -20.58
N ASN A 111 -18.99 -12.37 -19.73
CA ASN A 111 -20.05 -11.73 -18.96
C ASN A 111 -20.11 -10.21 -19.24
N PRO A 112 -20.44 -9.80 -20.50
CA PRO A 112 -20.43 -8.39 -20.88
C PRO A 112 -21.51 -7.56 -20.19
N GLU A 113 -22.64 -8.18 -19.86
CA GLU A 113 -23.74 -7.48 -19.18
C GLU A 113 -23.34 -7.05 -17.77
N LEU A 114 -22.76 -7.95 -16.96
CA LEU A 114 -22.28 -7.63 -15.61
C LEU A 114 -21.16 -6.61 -15.67
N LYS A 115 -20.25 -6.74 -16.64
CA LYS A 115 -19.17 -5.78 -16.85
C LYS A 115 -19.73 -4.38 -17.08
N ALA A 116 -20.71 -4.23 -18.00
CA ALA A 116 -21.32 -2.96 -18.29
C ALA A 116 -22.03 -2.35 -17.08
N LYS A 117 -22.76 -3.15 -16.31
CA LYS A 117 -23.42 -2.69 -15.07
C LYS A 117 -22.41 -2.17 -14.03
N ILE A 118 -21.29 -2.86 -13.83
CA ILE A 118 -20.23 -2.44 -12.90
C ILE A 118 -19.56 -1.15 -13.39
N GLU A 119 -19.26 -1.05 -14.69
CA GLU A 119 -18.64 0.15 -15.27
C GLU A 119 -19.57 1.37 -15.15
N THR A 120 -20.87 1.20 -15.38
CA THR A 120 -21.86 2.27 -15.19
C THR A 120 -21.94 2.69 -13.73
N ALA A 121 -22.09 1.73 -12.81
CA ALA A 121 -22.17 2.03 -11.37
C ALA A 121 -20.91 2.76 -10.86
N LEU A 122 -19.73 2.34 -11.31
CA LEU A 122 -18.48 3.02 -10.95
C LEU A 122 -18.43 4.45 -11.51
N ALA A 123 -18.86 4.65 -12.76
CA ALA A 123 -18.92 5.97 -13.37
C ALA A 123 -19.88 6.90 -12.61
N ASP A 124 -21.05 6.41 -12.23
CA ASP A 124 -22.04 7.15 -11.46
C ASP A 124 -21.48 7.55 -10.07
N MET A 125 -20.84 6.62 -9.36
CA MET A 125 -20.22 6.88 -8.06
C MET A 125 -19.08 7.92 -8.15
N LEU A 126 -18.33 7.92 -9.23
CA LEU A 126 -17.28 8.91 -9.48
C LEU A 126 -17.88 10.29 -9.79
N ALA A 127 -18.98 10.34 -10.50
CA ALA A 127 -19.64 11.58 -10.90
C ALA A 127 -20.39 12.26 -9.76
N ASP A 128 -21.04 11.49 -8.89
CA ASP A 128 -21.87 12.01 -7.79
C ASP A 128 -21.13 12.24 -6.47
N GLY A 129 -19.82 11.92 -6.43
CA GLY A 129 -18.98 12.06 -5.24
C GLY A 129 -19.09 10.93 -4.22
N THR A 130 -19.90 9.91 -4.49
CA THR A 130 -20.06 8.74 -3.59
C THR A 130 -18.72 8.01 -3.41
N TYR A 131 -17.94 7.86 -4.47
CA TYR A 131 -16.63 7.21 -4.42
C TYR A 131 -15.69 7.94 -3.45
N GLU A 132 -15.52 9.25 -3.62
CA GLU A 132 -14.66 10.07 -2.77
C GLU A 132 -15.11 10.01 -1.30
N LYS A 133 -16.41 10.11 -1.04
CA LYS A 133 -16.98 10.02 0.32
C LYS A 133 -16.61 8.69 0.99
N ILE A 134 -16.76 7.57 0.30
CA ILE A 134 -16.41 6.23 0.83
C ILE A 134 -14.90 6.13 1.07
N SER A 135 -14.11 6.55 0.09
CA SER A 135 -12.65 6.53 0.18
C SER A 135 -12.14 7.35 1.36
N MET A 136 -12.61 8.57 1.52
CA MET A 136 -12.24 9.43 2.65
C MET A 136 -12.71 8.87 4.00
N GLN A 137 -13.92 8.27 4.04
CA GLN A 137 -14.46 7.69 5.27
C GLN A 137 -13.63 6.51 5.78
N TRP A 138 -13.26 5.59 4.90
CA TRP A 138 -12.65 4.32 5.28
C TRP A 138 -11.12 4.32 5.19
N ILE A 139 -10.55 5.04 4.25
CA ILE A 139 -9.11 5.04 3.96
C ILE A 139 -8.45 6.34 4.42
N GLY A 140 -9.19 7.44 4.41
CA GLY A 140 -8.69 8.77 4.74
C GLY A 140 -8.02 9.49 3.57
N ASN A 141 -8.02 8.88 2.39
CA ASN A 141 -7.48 9.42 1.14
C ASN A 141 -8.37 9.04 -0.04
N ASP A 142 -8.34 9.86 -1.08
CA ASP A 142 -8.90 9.50 -2.38
C ASP A 142 -7.91 8.60 -3.12
N ILE A 143 -8.34 7.39 -3.47
CA ILE A 143 -7.51 6.36 -4.11
C ILE A 143 -7.87 6.11 -5.58
N ARG A 144 -8.51 7.09 -6.22
CA ARG A 144 -8.84 7.03 -7.66
C ARG A 144 -7.62 6.92 -8.54
#